data_5c8e23fc663a0cf45728d091e0a9096e
#
_entry.id   5c8e23fc663a0cf45728d091e0a9096e
#
_cell.length_a   1.000
_cell.length_b   1.000
_cell.length_c   1.000
_cell.angle_alpha   90.00
_cell.angle_beta   90.00
_cell.angle_gamma   90.00
#
_symmetry.space_group_name_H-M   'P 1'
#
loop_
_entity.id
_entity.type
_entity.pdbx_description
1 polymer ?
#
loop_
_entity_poly.entity_id
_entity_poly.type
_entity_poly.pdbx_seq_one_letter_code
_entity_poly.pdbx_strand_id
1 'polypeptide(L)'
;MIFDTHAHYDSRKFNADREELMNQLVQEGIGRIVDIGADIESTRKAMELAKKYDFVYAAAGVHPSEVDCLDERSFQWLTWTVEQSVEEKGKIVAVGEIGLDYYWEKDTERRNRQKHWFECQMELARSTGLPVVIHSREAAKDTWDMMQGLKCEDIGGVIHCYSYSVEMAKNYLEKGFYLGIGGVVTYKNARVLKEVVQYAPMDRIVLETDCPYLTPEPNRGKRNSSLNLPYVIETIAQLKGISKDEVEAVTWENGMKLYHMDK
;
A
#
# COMPACT_ATOMS: atom_id res chain seq x y z
N MET A 1 -15.51 -7.97 8.59
CA MET A 1 -15.32 -6.84 7.62
C MET A 1 -13.88 -6.85 7.14
N ILE A 2 -13.65 -6.58 5.87
CA ILE A 2 -12.33 -6.61 5.24
C ILE A 2 -11.83 -5.20 5.02
N PHE A 3 -10.54 -4.96 5.28
CA PHE A 3 -9.84 -3.72 5.00
C PHE A 3 -8.85 -3.95 3.84
N ASP A 4 -9.07 -3.29 2.70
CA ASP A 4 -8.12 -3.25 1.58
C ASP A 4 -7.17 -2.07 1.79
N THR A 5 -5.96 -2.34 2.22
CA THR A 5 -5.00 -1.29 2.60
C THR A 5 -4.28 -0.67 1.41
N HIS A 6 -4.45 -1.20 0.18
CA HIS A 6 -3.81 -0.67 -1.02
C HIS A 6 -4.60 -1.02 -2.29
N ALA A 7 -5.21 -0.03 -2.89
CA ALA A 7 -6.01 -0.15 -4.11
C ALA A 7 -5.85 1.09 -5.00
N HIS A 8 -6.13 0.97 -6.31
CA HIS A 8 -6.13 2.07 -7.27
C HIS A 8 -7.50 2.16 -7.98
N TYR A 9 -8.55 2.45 -7.22
CA TYR A 9 -9.89 2.67 -7.78
C TYR A 9 -10.01 3.98 -8.57
N ASP A 10 -9.05 4.91 -8.42
CA ASP A 10 -8.88 6.09 -9.28
C ASP A 10 -8.59 5.73 -10.74
N SER A 11 -8.05 4.53 -10.99
CA SER A 11 -7.63 4.05 -12.31
C SER A 11 -8.75 4.08 -13.34
N ARG A 12 -8.39 4.49 -14.58
CA ARG A 12 -9.31 4.51 -15.74
C ARG A 12 -9.93 3.14 -16.04
N LYS A 13 -9.32 2.04 -15.58
CA LYS A 13 -9.85 0.68 -15.76
C LYS A 13 -11.18 0.46 -15.02
N PHE A 14 -11.54 1.33 -14.09
CA PHE A 14 -12.80 1.31 -13.36
C PHE A 14 -13.85 2.31 -13.88
N ASN A 15 -13.52 3.19 -14.83
CA ASN A 15 -14.41 4.27 -15.26
C ASN A 15 -15.81 3.82 -15.68
N ALA A 16 -15.92 2.62 -16.27
CA ALA A 16 -17.19 2.11 -16.80
C ALA A 16 -18.19 1.67 -15.72
N ASP A 17 -17.69 1.23 -14.54
CA ASP A 17 -18.51 0.56 -13.52
C ASP A 17 -18.09 0.89 -12.08
N ARG A 18 -17.24 1.90 -11.87
CA ARG A 18 -16.72 2.25 -10.54
C ARG A 18 -17.81 2.44 -9.51
N GLU A 19 -18.87 3.18 -9.83
CA GLU A 19 -19.93 3.49 -8.88
C GLU A 19 -20.73 2.23 -8.46
N GLU A 20 -21.06 1.38 -9.43
CA GLU A 20 -21.72 0.09 -9.17
C GLU A 20 -20.82 -0.81 -8.31
N LEU A 21 -19.54 -0.91 -8.68
CA LEU A 21 -18.56 -1.71 -7.95
C LEU A 21 -18.38 -1.21 -6.50
N MET A 22 -18.25 0.10 -6.27
CA MET A 22 -18.13 0.66 -4.90
C MET A 22 -19.33 0.30 -4.03
N ASN A 23 -20.55 0.34 -4.58
CA ASN A 23 -21.76 -0.06 -3.85
C ASN A 23 -21.74 -1.57 -3.53
N GLN A 24 -21.29 -2.40 -4.49
CA GLN A 24 -21.15 -3.84 -4.28
C GLN A 24 -20.12 -4.17 -3.20
N LEU A 25 -18.99 -3.47 -3.16
CA LEU A 25 -17.93 -3.69 -2.16
C LEU A 25 -18.47 -3.60 -0.72
N VAL A 26 -19.27 -2.57 -0.44
CA VAL A 26 -19.91 -2.39 0.88
C VAL A 26 -20.85 -3.55 1.20
N GLN A 27 -21.67 -3.99 0.24
CA GLN A 27 -22.60 -5.10 0.43
C GLN A 27 -21.88 -6.44 0.70
N GLU A 28 -20.68 -6.61 0.11
CA GLU A 28 -19.83 -7.81 0.26
C GLU A 28 -18.87 -7.71 1.45
N GLY A 29 -19.05 -6.73 2.35
CA GLY A 29 -18.32 -6.65 3.61
C GLY A 29 -16.94 -5.98 3.54
N ILE A 30 -16.63 -5.27 2.45
CA ILE A 30 -15.45 -4.39 2.41
C ILE A 30 -15.78 -3.13 3.23
N GLY A 31 -15.15 -3.03 4.38
CA GLY A 31 -15.44 -1.95 5.33
C GLY A 31 -14.56 -0.71 5.18
N ARG A 32 -13.35 -0.87 4.64
CA ARG A 32 -12.42 0.24 4.38
C ARG A 32 -11.52 -0.06 3.18
N ILE A 33 -11.14 1.02 2.50
CA ILE A 33 -10.18 1.00 1.39
C ILE A 33 -9.26 2.20 1.54
N VAL A 34 -7.97 2.03 1.28
CA VAL A 34 -7.06 3.15 1.00
C VAL A 34 -6.78 3.15 -0.50
N ASP A 35 -7.24 4.20 -1.18
CA ASP A 35 -6.97 4.44 -2.59
C ASP A 35 -5.66 5.21 -2.71
N ILE A 36 -4.71 4.71 -3.52
CA ILE A 36 -3.32 5.12 -3.47
C ILE A 36 -2.97 6.01 -4.65
N GLY A 37 -2.52 7.22 -4.36
CA GLY A 37 -1.93 8.12 -5.35
C GLY A 37 -0.57 7.61 -5.83
N ALA A 38 -0.39 7.53 -7.14
CA ALA A 38 0.88 7.17 -7.78
C ALA A 38 1.56 8.37 -8.47
N ASP A 39 0.81 9.45 -8.69
CA ASP A 39 1.25 10.75 -9.20
C ASP A 39 0.34 11.87 -8.67
N ILE A 40 0.59 13.10 -9.09
CA ILE A 40 -0.21 14.27 -8.67
C ILE A 40 -1.68 14.16 -9.13
N GLU A 41 -1.93 13.63 -10.32
CA GLU A 41 -3.31 13.50 -10.85
C GLU A 41 -4.08 12.38 -10.13
N SER A 42 -3.46 11.22 -9.95
CA SER A 42 -4.06 10.10 -9.23
C SER A 42 -4.27 10.41 -7.75
N THR A 43 -3.35 11.14 -7.10
CA THR A 43 -3.55 11.65 -5.73
C THR A 43 -4.83 12.51 -5.65
N ARG A 44 -5.06 13.43 -6.60
CA ARG A 44 -6.30 14.22 -6.64
C ARG A 44 -7.54 13.36 -6.77
N LYS A 45 -7.51 12.35 -7.65
CA LYS A 45 -8.63 11.42 -7.85
C LYS A 45 -8.89 10.55 -6.63
N ALA A 46 -7.85 10.06 -5.97
CA ALA A 46 -7.98 9.30 -4.73
C ALA A 46 -8.65 10.15 -3.63
N MET A 47 -8.27 11.43 -3.50
CA MET A 47 -8.93 12.37 -2.60
C MET A 47 -10.40 12.62 -2.94
N GLU A 48 -10.74 12.71 -4.25
CA GLU A 48 -12.12 12.85 -4.70
C GLU A 48 -12.97 11.61 -4.35
N LEU A 49 -12.39 10.40 -4.52
CA LEU A 49 -13.04 9.16 -4.11
C LEU A 49 -13.21 9.08 -2.59
N ALA A 50 -12.19 9.44 -1.83
CA ALA A 50 -12.26 9.50 -0.38
C ALA A 50 -13.32 10.49 0.12
N LYS A 51 -13.50 11.61 -0.57
CA LYS A 51 -14.57 12.58 -0.28
C LYS A 51 -15.97 12.05 -0.62
N LYS A 52 -16.07 11.27 -1.71
CA LYS A 52 -17.36 10.73 -2.22
C LYS A 52 -17.86 9.54 -1.39
N TYR A 53 -16.97 8.69 -0.89
CA TYR A 53 -17.32 7.43 -0.21
C TYR A 53 -16.77 7.41 1.21
N ASP A 54 -17.62 7.19 2.21
CA ASP A 54 -17.25 7.25 3.63
C ASP A 54 -16.20 6.18 4.02
N PHE A 55 -16.24 5.02 3.39
CA PHE A 55 -15.33 3.90 3.65
C PHE A 55 -14.02 3.97 2.87
N VAL A 56 -13.83 4.98 2.01
CA VAL A 56 -12.61 5.20 1.23
C VAL A 56 -11.76 6.30 1.88
N TYR A 57 -10.47 6.04 1.98
CA TYR A 57 -9.41 6.95 2.39
C TYR A 57 -8.39 7.08 1.27
N ALA A 58 -7.46 8.00 1.37
CA ALA A 58 -6.44 8.22 0.36
C ALA A 58 -5.02 8.13 0.97
N ALA A 59 -4.08 7.64 0.18
CA ALA A 59 -2.67 7.94 0.38
C ALA A 59 -2.20 8.91 -0.70
N ALA A 60 -1.33 9.83 -0.33
CA ALA A 60 -0.83 10.88 -1.21
C ALA A 60 0.67 10.73 -1.41
N GLY A 61 1.10 10.54 -2.65
CA GLY A 61 2.50 10.33 -2.98
C GLY A 61 2.76 10.23 -4.47
N VAL A 62 4.03 10.02 -4.82
CA VAL A 62 4.46 9.81 -6.20
C VAL A 62 5.33 8.56 -6.28
N HIS A 63 4.83 7.60 -7.02
CA HIS A 63 5.46 6.31 -7.30
C HIS A 63 6.81 6.49 -8.00
N PRO A 64 7.82 5.66 -7.75
CA PRO A 64 9.14 5.77 -8.37
C PRO A 64 9.13 5.78 -9.91
N SER A 65 8.16 5.16 -10.58
CA SER A 65 8.04 5.23 -12.04
C SER A 65 7.58 6.60 -12.55
N GLU A 66 6.94 7.40 -11.71
CA GLU A 66 6.31 8.68 -12.06
C GLU A 66 7.09 9.91 -11.54
N VAL A 67 8.28 9.72 -10.97
CA VAL A 67 9.08 10.80 -10.37
C VAL A 67 9.48 11.91 -11.36
N ASP A 68 9.35 11.67 -12.66
CA ASP A 68 9.57 12.70 -13.68
C ASP A 68 8.48 13.80 -13.65
N CYS A 69 7.32 13.54 -13.04
CA CYS A 69 6.28 14.56 -12.84
C CYS A 69 6.57 15.47 -11.63
N LEU A 70 7.60 15.16 -10.81
CA LEU A 70 7.97 15.94 -9.65
C LEU A 70 9.03 17.01 -10.01
N ASP A 71 8.70 18.21 -9.61
CA ASP A 71 9.57 19.37 -9.45
C ASP A 71 9.26 20.04 -8.11
N GLU A 72 9.97 21.12 -7.78
CA GLU A 72 9.74 21.84 -6.53
C GLU A 72 8.29 22.31 -6.37
N ARG A 73 7.64 22.74 -7.46
CA ARG A 73 6.28 23.27 -7.42
C ARG A 73 5.24 22.17 -7.17
N SER A 74 5.35 21.05 -7.87
CA SER A 74 4.46 19.91 -7.71
C SER A 74 4.65 19.25 -6.35
N PHE A 75 5.89 19.19 -5.84
CA PHE A 75 6.17 18.70 -4.51
C PHE A 75 5.66 19.64 -3.40
N GLN A 76 5.76 20.97 -3.58
CA GLN A 76 5.14 21.94 -2.66
C GLN A 76 3.62 21.76 -2.61
N TRP A 77 2.98 21.51 -3.76
CA TRP A 77 1.54 21.21 -3.79
C TRP A 77 1.22 19.95 -3.02
N LEU A 78 1.99 18.87 -3.20
CA LEU A 78 1.81 17.61 -2.47
C LEU A 78 1.97 17.82 -0.95
N THR A 79 3.04 18.49 -0.54
CA THR A 79 3.31 18.84 0.86
C THR A 79 2.15 19.60 1.48
N TRP A 80 1.75 20.72 0.85
CA TRP A 80 0.62 21.52 1.33
C TRP A 80 -0.67 20.69 1.44
N THR A 81 -0.95 19.85 0.44
CA THR A 81 -2.16 19.02 0.42
C THR A 81 -2.20 18.03 1.58
N VAL A 82 -1.07 17.38 1.88
CA VAL A 82 -0.96 16.44 3.00
C VAL A 82 -1.08 17.17 4.33
N GLU A 83 -0.36 18.27 4.52
CA GLU A 83 -0.39 19.09 5.73
C GLU A 83 -1.81 19.60 6.03
N GLN A 84 -2.50 20.16 5.04
CA GLN A 84 -3.88 20.62 5.18
C GLN A 84 -4.83 19.47 5.56
N SER A 85 -4.66 18.30 4.93
CA SER A 85 -5.49 17.14 5.30
C SER A 85 -5.27 16.71 6.74
N VAL A 86 -4.04 16.75 7.25
CA VAL A 86 -3.74 16.41 8.65
C VAL A 86 -4.35 17.44 9.60
N GLU A 87 -4.20 18.74 9.31
CA GLU A 87 -4.78 19.83 10.14
C GLU A 87 -6.31 19.74 10.20
N GLU A 88 -6.96 19.44 9.09
CA GLU A 88 -8.41 19.35 8.98
C GLU A 88 -8.97 17.99 9.44
N LYS A 89 -8.13 17.04 9.86
CA LYS A 89 -8.50 15.65 10.13
C LYS A 89 -9.21 15.00 8.94
N GLY A 90 -8.68 15.29 7.77
CA GLY A 90 -9.18 14.79 6.50
C GLY A 90 -8.91 13.29 6.29
N LYS A 91 -9.04 12.84 5.05
CA LYS A 91 -8.98 11.41 4.71
C LYS A 91 -7.67 10.98 4.03
N ILE A 92 -6.63 11.83 3.99
CA ILE A 92 -5.28 11.38 3.64
C ILE A 92 -4.69 10.73 4.90
N VAL A 93 -4.38 9.45 4.82
CA VAL A 93 -3.98 8.63 5.96
C VAL A 93 -2.55 8.09 5.86
N ALA A 94 -1.88 8.32 4.75
CA ALA A 94 -0.49 7.93 4.53
C ALA A 94 0.18 8.80 3.47
N VAL A 95 1.52 8.85 3.52
CA VAL A 95 2.33 9.30 2.39
C VAL A 95 2.72 8.07 1.56
N GLY A 96 2.29 8.03 0.33
CA GLY A 96 2.52 6.88 -0.56
C GLY A 96 1.62 6.93 -1.81
N GLU A 97 2.00 6.17 -2.78
CA GLU A 97 3.05 5.15 -2.86
C GLU A 97 4.40 5.79 -3.18
N ILE A 98 5.44 5.46 -2.40
CA ILE A 98 6.79 6.03 -2.53
C ILE A 98 7.85 4.91 -2.47
N GLY A 99 9.03 5.15 -2.99
CA GLY A 99 10.11 4.15 -2.91
C GLY A 99 10.97 4.04 -4.16
N LEU A 100 11.38 2.81 -4.49
CA LEU A 100 12.31 2.53 -5.59
C LEU A 100 11.80 1.39 -6.49
N ASP A 101 11.87 1.58 -7.82
CA ASP A 101 11.60 0.54 -8.82
C ASP A 101 12.77 0.44 -9.82
N TYR A 102 13.57 -0.63 -9.71
CA TYR A 102 14.68 -0.91 -10.61
C TYR A 102 14.35 -1.98 -11.65
N TYR A 103 13.14 -2.51 -11.62
CA TYR A 103 12.70 -3.47 -12.64
C TYR A 103 12.53 -2.78 -14.00
N TRP A 104 11.84 -1.66 -14.02
CA TRP A 104 11.62 -0.86 -15.21
C TRP A 104 12.75 0.14 -15.46
N GLU A 105 13.38 0.66 -14.39
CA GLU A 105 14.38 1.69 -14.51
C GLU A 105 15.80 1.13 -14.46
N LYS A 106 16.53 1.32 -15.57
CA LYS A 106 17.93 0.89 -15.70
C LYS A 106 18.91 2.06 -15.73
N ASP A 107 18.41 3.27 -15.97
CA ASP A 107 19.22 4.48 -16.02
C ASP A 107 19.61 4.96 -14.62
N THR A 108 20.90 5.24 -14.42
CA THR A 108 21.44 5.62 -13.11
C THR A 108 20.96 7.00 -12.66
N GLU A 109 20.78 7.95 -13.57
CA GLU A 109 20.33 9.30 -13.23
C GLU A 109 18.88 9.27 -12.76
N ARG A 110 18.02 8.50 -13.45
CA ARG A 110 16.63 8.31 -13.03
C ARG A 110 16.52 7.55 -11.71
N ARG A 111 17.37 6.56 -11.44
CA ARG A 111 17.45 5.92 -10.12
C ARG A 111 17.85 6.89 -9.01
N ASN A 112 18.79 7.80 -9.30
CA ASN A 112 19.15 8.85 -8.35
C ASN A 112 18.00 9.83 -8.12
N ARG A 113 17.20 10.12 -9.15
CA ARG A 113 15.98 10.92 -9.00
C ARG A 113 14.91 10.21 -8.17
N GLN A 114 14.72 8.89 -8.35
CA GLN A 114 13.86 8.10 -7.46
C GLN A 114 14.31 8.20 -6.00
N LYS A 115 15.62 8.04 -5.72
CA LYS A 115 16.17 8.16 -4.37
C LYS A 115 15.93 9.53 -3.77
N HIS A 116 16.18 10.60 -4.52
CA HIS A 116 15.94 11.96 -4.07
C HIS A 116 14.48 12.19 -3.66
N TRP A 117 13.52 11.83 -4.53
CA TRP A 117 12.11 12.03 -4.23
C TRP A 117 11.58 11.05 -3.18
N PHE A 118 12.16 9.86 -3.06
CA PHE A 118 11.87 8.97 -1.96
C PHE A 118 12.25 9.61 -0.62
N GLU A 119 13.45 10.17 -0.49
CA GLU A 119 13.90 10.88 0.70
C GLU A 119 12.98 12.06 1.03
N CYS A 120 12.68 12.92 0.07
CA CYS A 120 11.78 14.07 0.28
C CYS A 120 10.39 13.64 0.80
N GLN A 121 9.82 12.58 0.26
CA GLN A 121 8.51 12.08 0.67
C GLN A 121 8.55 11.35 2.04
N MET A 122 9.66 10.70 2.39
CA MET A 122 9.87 10.16 3.74
C MET A 122 9.91 11.29 4.79
N GLU A 123 10.57 12.41 4.48
CA GLU A 123 10.59 13.57 5.39
C GLU A 123 9.22 14.27 5.49
N LEU A 124 8.44 14.29 4.41
CA LEU A 124 7.04 14.74 4.47
C LEU A 124 6.21 13.85 5.41
N ALA A 125 6.34 12.54 5.32
CA ALA A 125 5.66 11.62 6.23
C ALA A 125 6.08 11.85 7.70
N ARG A 126 7.37 12.05 7.94
CA ARG A 126 7.91 12.37 9.27
C ARG A 126 7.32 13.65 9.83
N SER A 127 7.31 14.73 9.05
CA SER A 127 6.84 16.05 9.50
C SER A 127 5.34 16.08 9.80
N THR A 128 4.57 15.25 9.12
CA THR A 128 3.11 15.16 9.26
C THR A 128 2.64 14.06 10.21
N GLY A 129 3.55 13.18 10.65
CA GLY A 129 3.23 12.05 11.53
C GLY A 129 2.40 10.96 10.85
N LEU A 130 2.35 10.94 9.52
CA LEU A 130 1.65 9.91 8.76
C LEU A 130 2.57 8.72 8.47
N PRO A 131 2.03 7.49 8.44
CA PRO A 131 2.77 6.31 8.00
C PRO A 131 3.07 6.38 6.50
N VAL A 132 4.02 5.54 6.04
CA VAL A 132 4.39 5.45 4.63
C VAL A 132 3.90 4.15 3.99
N VAL A 133 3.56 4.23 2.69
CA VAL A 133 3.31 3.07 1.82
C VAL A 133 4.51 2.91 0.89
N ILE A 134 5.34 1.89 1.15
CA ILE A 134 6.61 1.70 0.47
C ILE A 134 6.49 0.73 -0.69
N HIS A 135 6.83 1.21 -1.88
CA HIS A 135 7.09 0.40 -3.07
C HIS A 135 8.58 0.03 -3.13
N SER A 136 8.87 -1.24 -3.36
CA SER A 136 10.23 -1.68 -3.62
C SER A 136 10.25 -2.84 -4.59
N ARG A 137 10.86 -2.65 -5.76
CA ARG A 137 10.93 -3.66 -6.80
C ARG A 137 12.33 -3.74 -7.42
N GLU A 138 13.00 -4.90 -7.28
CA GLU A 138 14.40 -5.11 -7.66
C GLU A 138 15.37 -4.08 -7.05
N ALA A 139 14.99 -3.48 -5.93
CA ALA A 139 15.69 -2.41 -5.24
C ALA A 139 15.90 -2.70 -3.74
N ALA A 140 15.81 -3.96 -3.31
CA ALA A 140 15.77 -4.35 -1.89
C ALA A 140 16.87 -3.71 -1.03
N LYS A 141 18.14 -3.76 -1.50
CA LYS A 141 19.27 -3.21 -0.75
C LYS A 141 19.18 -1.70 -0.64
N ASP A 142 18.98 -1.00 -1.74
CA ASP A 142 18.94 0.47 -1.75
C ASP A 142 17.75 1.00 -0.96
N THR A 143 16.58 0.37 -1.09
CA THR A 143 15.41 0.72 -0.29
C THR A 143 15.69 0.55 1.20
N TRP A 144 16.25 -0.59 1.60
CA TRP A 144 16.58 -0.85 3.00
C TRP A 144 17.63 0.12 3.55
N ASP A 145 18.73 0.35 2.82
CA ASP A 145 19.81 1.25 3.24
C ASP A 145 19.27 2.69 3.42
N MET A 146 18.43 3.17 2.50
CA MET A 146 17.81 4.50 2.61
C MET A 146 16.86 4.57 3.81
N MET A 147 15.98 3.58 3.97
CA MET A 147 15.04 3.54 5.09
C MET A 147 15.76 3.53 6.44
N GLN A 148 16.86 2.77 6.56
CA GLN A 148 17.70 2.80 7.78
C GLN A 148 18.35 4.17 8.00
N GLY A 149 18.95 4.75 6.95
CA GLY A 149 19.57 6.08 7.01
C GLY A 149 18.60 7.17 7.45
N LEU A 150 17.36 7.05 7.03
CA LEU A 150 16.26 7.95 7.37
C LEU A 150 15.54 7.58 8.67
N LYS A 151 16.02 6.61 9.46
CA LYS A 151 15.38 6.17 10.70
C LYS A 151 13.89 5.89 10.53
N CYS A 152 13.57 4.99 9.61
CA CYS A 152 12.19 4.69 9.21
C CYS A 152 11.30 4.20 10.37
N GLU A 153 11.90 3.65 11.44
CA GLU A 153 11.20 3.25 12.67
C GLU A 153 10.47 4.41 13.37
N ASP A 154 10.91 5.65 13.17
CA ASP A 154 10.28 6.84 13.73
C ASP A 154 9.04 7.28 12.92
N ILE A 155 8.85 6.72 11.72
CA ILE A 155 7.74 7.02 10.81
C ILE A 155 6.73 5.88 10.84
N GLY A 156 7.18 4.63 10.65
CA GLY A 156 6.33 3.46 10.50
C GLY A 156 5.64 3.39 9.13
N GLY A 157 4.96 2.27 8.87
CA GLY A 157 4.27 2.08 7.59
C GLY A 157 4.16 0.63 7.15
N VAL A 158 3.99 0.45 5.86
CA VAL A 158 3.83 -0.84 5.20
C VAL A 158 4.80 -1.00 4.03
N ILE A 159 5.38 -2.18 3.90
CA ILE A 159 6.03 -2.59 2.66
C ILE A 159 4.94 -3.23 1.80
N HIS A 160 4.45 -2.45 0.86
CA HIS A 160 3.39 -2.84 -0.07
C HIS A 160 3.86 -3.97 -0.99
N CYS A 161 2.94 -4.84 -1.38
CA CYS A 161 3.16 -5.96 -2.31
C CYS A 161 4.45 -6.74 -2.00
N TYR A 162 4.62 -7.12 -0.72
CA TYR A 162 5.86 -7.71 -0.26
C TYR A 162 6.28 -8.92 -1.12
N SER A 163 7.51 -8.90 -1.63
CA SER A 163 7.98 -9.91 -2.59
C SER A 163 9.41 -10.41 -2.36
N TYR A 164 10.05 -9.97 -1.29
CA TYR A 164 11.43 -10.35 -0.94
C TYR A 164 11.50 -11.59 -0.02
N SER A 165 12.72 -11.95 0.39
CA SER A 165 12.97 -13.12 1.23
C SER A 165 12.48 -12.95 2.68
N VAL A 166 12.47 -14.06 3.44
CA VAL A 166 12.16 -14.06 4.88
C VAL A 166 13.16 -13.22 5.67
N GLU A 167 14.44 -13.26 5.30
CA GLU A 167 15.50 -12.47 5.97
C GLU A 167 15.25 -10.96 5.81
N MET A 168 14.82 -10.52 4.63
CA MET A 168 14.47 -9.12 4.43
C MET A 168 13.17 -8.76 5.16
N ALA A 169 12.18 -9.67 5.21
CA ALA A 169 10.97 -9.47 5.99
C ALA A 169 11.29 -9.24 7.47
N LYS A 170 12.21 -10.04 8.03
CA LYS A 170 12.65 -9.90 9.42
C LYS A 170 13.16 -8.48 9.70
N ASN A 171 13.99 -7.92 8.82
CA ASN A 171 14.52 -6.57 8.98
C ASN A 171 13.41 -5.52 9.08
N TYR A 172 12.40 -5.56 8.19
CA TYR A 172 11.28 -4.62 8.22
C TYR A 172 10.39 -4.82 9.45
N LEU A 173 10.13 -6.08 9.83
CA LEU A 173 9.34 -6.42 11.00
C LEU A 173 10.01 -5.95 12.31
N GLU A 174 11.34 -6.06 12.43
CA GLU A 174 12.11 -5.54 13.56
C GLU A 174 12.05 -4.01 13.67
N LYS A 175 11.81 -3.31 12.55
CA LYS A 175 11.56 -1.86 12.52
C LYS A 175 10.08 -1.48 12.72
N GLY A 176 9.20 -2.46 12.97
CA GLY A 176 7.78 -2.25 13.24
C GLY A 176 6.90 -2.09 12.01
N PHE A 177 7.42 -2.30 10.80
CA PHE A 177 6.65 -2.21 9.57
C PHE A 177 5.68 -3.37 9.42
N TYR A 178 4.57 -3.09 8.73
CA TYR A 178 3.65 -4.10 8.24
C TYR A 178 4.09 -4.64 6.88
N LEU A 179 3.65 -5.86 6.56
CA LEU A 179 3.81 -6.46 5.23
C LEU A 179 2.47 -6.51 4.54
N GLY A 180 2.37 -5.87 3.37
CA GLY A 180 1.21 -5.93 2.50
C GLY A 180 1.17 -7.25 1.75
N ILE A 181 0.10 -8.01 1.94
CA ILE A 181 -0.10 -9.34 1.34
C ILE A 181 -1.33 -9.32 0.48
N GLY A 182 -1.10 -9.43 -0.84
CA GLY A 182 -2.14 -9.42 -1.87
C GLY A 182 -2.28 -10.71 -2.64
N GLY A 183 -2.94 -10.64 -3.80
CA GLY A 183 -3.31 -11.76 -4.64
C GLY A 183 -2.17 -12.71 -5.02
N VAL A 184 -0.94 -12.23 -5.08
CA VAL A 184 0.26 -13.01 -5.41
C VAL A 184 0.45 -14.21 -4.49
N VAL A 185 0.04 -14.14 -3.21
CA VAL A 185 0.19 -15.25 -2.26
C VAL A 185 -0.56 -16.52 -2.71
N THR A 186 -1.61 -16.37 -3.52
CA THR A 186 -2.41 -17.49 -4.04
C THR A 186 -1.72 -18.23 -5.20
N TYR A 187 -0.70 -17.63 -5.82
CA TYR A 187 -0.07 -18.20 -7.00
C TYR A 187 0.73 -19.47 -6.66
N LYS A 188 0.71 -20.42 -7.59
CA LYS A 188 1.43 -21.70 -7.42
C LYS A 188 2.93 -21.53 -7.23
N ASN A 189 3.52 -20.56 -7.92
CA ASN A 189 4.96 -20.27 -7.90
C ASN A 189 5.38 -19.23 -6.83
N ALA A 190 4.47 -18.74 -6.00
CA ALA A 190 4.77 -17.77 -4.94
C ALA A 190 5.33 -18.42 -3.66
N ARG A 191 6.30 -19.34 -3.82
CA ARG A 191 6.86 -20.11 -2.70
C ARG A 191 7.46 -19.20 -1.62
N VAL A 192 8.31 -18.26 -2.02
CA VAL A 192 9.01 -17.36 -1.06
C VAL A 192 8.00 -16.52 -0.29
N LEU A 193 6.99 -15.95 -0.95
CA LEU A 193 5.95 -15.17 -0.27
C LEU A 193 5.15 -16.01 0.74
N LYS A 194 4.87 -17.27 0.41
CA LYS A 194 4.21 -18.20 1.34
C LYS A 194 5.07 -18.49 2.57
N GLU A 195 6.38 -18.67 2.41
CA GLU A 195 7.33 -18.82 3.51
C GLU A 195 7.37 -17.53 4.37
N VAL A 196 7.33 -16.35 3.76
CA VAL A 196 7.22 -15.07 4.48
C VAL A 196 5.94 -14.98 5.29
N VAL A 197 4.78 -15.32 4.69
CA VAL A 197 3.50 -15.33 5.40
C VAL A 197 3.53 -16.29 6.57
N GLN A 198 4.10 -17.49 6.41
CA GLN A 198 4.25 -18.45 7.53
C GLN A 198 5.12 -17.90 8.67
N TYR A 199 6.17 -17.18 8.34
CA TYR A 199 7.12 -16.58 9.30
C TYR A 199 6.55 -15.36 10.02
N ALA A 200 6.00 -14.40 9.28
CA ALA A 200 5.58 -13.10 9.79
C ALA A 200 4.50 -13.25 10.88
N PRO A 201 4.57 -12.54 12.01
CA PRO A 201 3.51 -12.57 13.01
C PRO A 201 2.21 -11.98 12.41
N MET A 202 1.06 -12.52 12.81
CA MET A 202 -0.23 -12.09 12.23
C MET A 202 -0.55 -10.61 12.47
N ASP A 203 -0.08 -10.07 13.59
CA ASP A 203 -0.26 -8.64 13.94
C ASP A 203 0.64 -7.70 13.12
N ARG A 204 1.34 -8.21 12.10
CA ARG A 204 2.18 -7.45 11.16
C ARG A 204 1.82 -7.70 9.69
N ILE A 205 0.73 -8.40 9.42
CA ILE A 205 0.21 -8.63 8.07
C ILE A 205 -1.01 -7.74 7.84
N VAL A 206 -1.04 -7.04 6.72
CA VAL A 206 -2.22 -6.33 6.21
C VAL A 206 -2.64 -6.91 4.87
N LEU A 207 -3.94 -6.82 4.55
CA LEU A 207 -4.50 -7.27 3.29
C LEU A 207 -4.51 -6.14 2.29
N GLU A 208 -4.21 -6.46 1.04
CA GLU A 208 -4.28 -5.51 -0.05
C GLU A 208 -4.65 -6.19 -1.37
N THR A 209 -5.07 -5.41 -2.35
CA THR A 209 -5.33 -5.93 -3.69
C THR A 209 -4.33 -5.49 -4.72
N ASP A 210 -3.83 -4.27 -4.64
CA ASP A 210 -3.16 -3.55 -5.74
C ASP A 210 -4.05 -3.53 -7.00
N CYS A 211 -5.37 -3.51 -6.79
CA CYS A 211 -6.31 -3.52 -7.91
C CYS A 211 -6.19 -2.23 -8.74
N PRO A 212 -6.30 -2.32 -10.05
CA PRO A 212 -6.84 -3.41 -10.89
C PRO A 212 -5.88 -4.55 -11.26
N TYR A 213 -4.71 -4.64 -10.63
CA TYR A 213 -3.64 -5.58 -10.93
C TYR A 213 -3.65 -6.79 -9.98
N LEU A 214 -2.73 -7.72 -10.20
CA LEU A 214 -2.35 -8.82 -9.31
C LEU A 214 -3.52 -9.69 -8.81
N THR A 215 -4.51 -9.93 -9.67
CA THR A 215 -5.71 -10.73 -9.34
C THR A 215 -5.33 -12.13 -8.83
N PRO A 216 -5.85 -12.56 -7.67
CA PRO A 216 -5.57 -13.89 -7.11
C PRO A 216 -6.15 -15.03 -7.97
N GLU A 217 -5.62 -16.24 -7.76
CA GLU A 217 -6.30 -17.46 -8.22
C GLU A 217 -7.65 -17.62 -7.45
N PRO A 218 -8.72 -18.11 -8.09
CA PRO A 218 -8.77 -18.64 -9.46
C PRO A 218 -9.06 -17.58 -10.55
N ASN A 219 -9.13 -16.30 -10.17
CA ASN A 219 -9.55 -15.21 -11.07
C ASN A 219 -8.37 -14.56 -11.84
N ARG A 220 -7.19 -15.12 -11.76
CA ARG A 220 -5.98 -14.60 -12.40
C ARG A 220 -6.22 -14.26 -13.88
N GLY A 221 -5.69 -13.11 -14.33
CA GLY A 221 -5.85 -12.60 -15.71
C GLY A 221 -7.11 -11.74 -15.92
N LYS A 222 -8.04 -11.67 -14.94
CA LYS A 222 -9.15 -10.71 -14.95
C LYS A 222 -8.74 -9.42 -14.23
N ARG A 223 -9.55 -8.36 -14.37
CA ARG A 223 -9.40 -7.14 -13.57
C ARG A 223 -9.63 -7.46 -12.09
N ASN A 224 -8.69 -7.06 -11.24
CA ASN A 224 -8.79 -7.25 -9.79
C ASN A 224 -9.72 -6.21 -9.13
N SER A 225 -10.21 -6.55 -7.94
CA SER A 225 -10.94 -5.67 -7.03
C SER A 225 -10.90 -6.26 -5.62
N SER A 226 -11.30 -5.49 -4.60
CA SER A 226 -11.35 -5.95 -3.21
C SER A 226 -12.29 -7.16 -3.00
N LEU A 227 -13.20 -7.44 -3.93
CA LEU A 227 -14.04 -8.66 -3.94
C LEU A 227 -13.21 -9.95 -4.02
N ASN A 228 -11.94 -9.86 -4.39
CA ASN A 228 -11.04 -11.01 -4.45
C ASN A 228 -10.24 -11.26 -3.16
N LEU A 229 -10.32 -10.37 -2.16
CA LEU A 229 -9.61 -10.54 -0.88
C LEU A 229 -9.98 -11.82 -0.13
N PRO A 230 -11.21 -12.35 -0.20
CA PRO A 230 -11.53 -13.65 0.42
C PRO A 230 -10.62 -14.82 -0.01
N TYR A 231 -10.07 -14.80 -1.24
CA TYR A 231 -9.11 -15.82 -1.70
C TYR A 231 -7.72 -15.65 -1.05
N VAL A 232 -7.33 -14.40 -0.80
CA VAL A 232 -6.09 -14.06 -0.07
C VAL A 232 -6.22 -14.50 1.38
N ILE A 233 -7.33 -14.16 2.03
CA ILE A 233 -7.68 -14.54 3.41
C ILE A 233 -7.65 -16.07 3.57
N GLU A 234 -8.29 -16.81 2.67
CA GLU A 234 -8.30 -18.27 2.70
C GLU A 234 -6.88 -18.83 2.61
N THR A 235 -6.04 -18.29 1.73
CA THR A 235 -4.66 -18.74 1.58
C THR A 235 -3.84 -18.45 2.83
N ILE A 236 -3.98 -17.26 3.44
CA ILE A 236 -3.29 -16.90 4.69
C ILE A 236 -3.76 -17.82 5.83
N ALA A 237 -5.07 -18.05 5.96
CA ALA A 237 -5.66 -18.93 6.96
C ALA A 237 -5.06 -20.35 6.89
N GLN A 238 -4.96 -20.91 5.68
CA GLN A 238 -4.33 -22.20 5.45
C GLN A 238 -2.85 -22.23 5.82
N LEU A 239 -2.08 -21.19 5.43
CA LEU A 239 -0.65 -21.10 5.72
C LEU A 239 -0.34 -20.94 7.20
N LYS A 240 -1.23 -20.27 7.94
CA LYS A 240 -1.11 -19.99 9.37
C LYS A 240 -1.76 -21.06 10.25
N GLY A 241 -2.65 -21.91 9.70
CA GLY A 241 -3.41 -22.88 10.48
C GLY A 241 -4.44 -22.24 11.41
N ILE A 242 -5.03 -21.10 11.03
CA ILE A 242 -6.06 -20.36 11.77
C ILE A 242 -7.34 -20.22 10.93
N SER A 243 -8.42 -19.73 11.54
CA SER A 243 -9.67 -19.50 10.83
C SER A 243 -9.62 -18.27 9.92
N LYS A 244 -10.48 -18.22 8.89
CA LYS A 244 -10.66 -17.04 8.05
C LYS A 244 -11.14 -15.83 8.85
N ASP A 245 -12.04 -16.05 9.79
CA ASP A 245 -12.58 -15.01 10.67
C ASP A 245 -11.47 -14.37 11.52
N GLU A 246 -10.51 -15.18 11.98
CA GLU A 246 -9.35 -14.70 12.73
C GLU A 246 -8.41 -13.88 11.83
N VAL A 247 -8.16 -14.31 10.59
CA VAL A 247 -7.39 -13.52 9.61
C VAL A 247 -8.07 -12.18 9.36
N GLU A 248 -9.38 -12.17 9.08
CA GLU A 248 -10.14 -10.93 8.86
C GLU A 248 -10.06 -10.00 10.07
N ALA A 249 -10.30 -10.51 11.28
CA ALA A 249 -10.30 -9.71 12.49
C ALA A 249 -8.93 -9.07 12.74
N VAL A 250 -7.85 -9.86 12.68
CA VAL A 250 -6.50 -9.37 12.98
C VAL A 250 -6.02 -8.40 11.90
N THR A 251 -6.25 -8.70 10.62
CA THR A 251 -5.81 -7.81 9.53
C THR A 251 -6.62 -6.52 9.46
N TRP A 252 -7.90 -6.55 9.87
CA TRP A 252 -8.69 -5.34 10.07
C TRP A 252 -8.07 -4.43 11.13
N GLU A 253 -7.78 -4.98 12.31
CA GLU A 253 -7.14 -4.21 13.38
C GLU A 253 -5.76 -3.67 12.98
N ASN A 254 -4.99 -4.48 12.24
CA ASN A 254 -3.70 -4.07 11.73
C ASN A 254 -3.82 -2.88 10.77
N GLY A 255 -4.77 -2.91 9.83
CA GLY A 255 -5.04 -1.78 8.93
C GLY A 255 -5.47 -0.53 9.68
N MET A 256 -6.31 -0.68 10.72
CA MET A 256 -6.72 0.43 11.59
C MET A 256 -5.53 1.05 12.33
N LYS A 257 -4.63 0.23 12.88
CA LYS A 257 -3.41 0.69 13.57
C LYS A 257 -2.41 1.31 12.60
N LEU A 258 -2.19 0.66 11.43
CA LEU A 258 -1.27 1.15 10.39
C LEU A 258 -1.61 2.59 10.00
N TYR A 259 -2.88 2.88 9.79
CA TYR A 259 -3.35 4.19 9.32
C TYR A 259 -3.91 5.10 10.44
N HIS A 260 -3.60 4.78 11.70
CA HIS A 260 -4.00 5.57 12.89
C HIS A 260 -5.51 5.84 12.99
N MET A 261 -6.35 4.87 12.56
CA MET A 261 -7.81 4.95 12.53
C MET A 261 -8.48 4.32 13.77
N ASP A 262 -7.70 3.87 14.71
CA ASP A 262 -8.12 3.19 15.94
C ASP A 262 -8.28 4.15 17.14
N LYS A 263 -8.13 5.46 16.90
CA LYS A 263 -8.17 6.54 17.92
C LYS A 263 -9.52 7.23 17.98
#